data_1d346cb1dc51abf86dc7d74e5c7bbcec
#
_entry.id   1d346cb1dc51abf86dc7d74e5c7bbcec
#
_cell.length_a   1.000
_cell.length_b   1.000
_cell.length_c   1.000
_cell.angle_alpha   90.00
_cell.angle_beta   90.00
_cell.angle_gamma   90.00
#
_symmetry.space_group_name_H-M   'P 1'
#
loop_
_entity.id
_entity.type
_entity.pdbx_description
1 polymer ?
#
loop_
_entity_poly.entity_id
_entity_poly.type
_entity_poly.pdbx_seq_one_letter_code
_entity_poly.pdbx_strand_id
1 'polypeptide(L)'
;GGQRLESNVVGDTANLSARTESMTKLFGAQILFTSHTMERLQDPGKFEIRELDQVIVVGRETAVTVYELMDMNDPDLKAQKQQIQSQFEKGLEHYRAGEFLPACKRFEACVAMAPDDQAAALYIERCRGHVENPPSGDWTGLTVMGQK
;
A
#
# COMPACT_ATOMS: atom_id res chain seq x y z
N GLY A 1 21.90 -8.46 -5.92
CA GLY A 1 21.56 -7.40 -5.02
C GLY A 1 20.06 -7.30 -4.74
N GLY A 2 19.74 -6.34 -3.94
CA GLY A 2 18.35 -6.13 -3.54
C GLY A 2 17.40 -5.93 -4.69
N GLN A 3 17.87 -5.28 -5.74
CA GLN A 3 17.03 -5.03 -6.89
C GLN A 3 16.64 -6.29 -7.61
N ARG A 4 17.57 -7.21 -7.72
CA ARG A 4 17.26 -8.47 -8.35
C ARG A 4 16.31 -9.29 -7.53
N LEU A 5 16.51 -9.28 -6.23
CA LEU A 5 15.62 -9.96 -5.33
C LEU A 5 14.22 -9.41 -5.47
N GLU A 6 14.10 -8.10 -5.51
CA GLU A 6 12.83 -7.44 -5.68
C GLU A 6 12.15 -7.84 -6.98
N SER A 7 12.89 -7.83 -8.07
CA SER A 7 12.34 -8.22 -9.37
C SER A 7 11.86 -9.66 -9.38
N ASN A 8 12.66 -10.55 -8.78
CA ASN A 8 12.29 -11.96 -8.73
C ASN A 8 11.08 -12.20 -7.86
N VAL A 9 10.98 -11.39 -6.85
CA VAL A 9 9.92 -11.51 -5.87
C VAL A 9 8.59 -11.06 -6.44
N VAL A 10 8.61 -9.92 -7.10
CA VAL A 10 7.40 -9.29 -7.53
C VAL A 10 6.84 -9.95 -8.74
N GLY A 11 7.66 -10.43 -9.57
CA GLY A 11 7.07 -10.65 -10.73
C GLY A 11 7.33 -11.83 -11.51
N ASP A 12 6.37 -12.47 -11.66
CA ASP A 12 6.30 -13.36 -12.75
C ASP A 12 6.49 -12.62 -14.03
N THR A 13 6.24 -11.31 -14.03
CA THR A 13 6.28 -10.55 -15.27
C THR A 13 7.00 -9.24 -15.06
N ALA A 14 7.67 -8.79 -16.12
CA ALA A 14 8.34 -7.51 -16.12
C ALA A 14 7.35 -6.36 -15.86
N ASN A 15 6.11 -6.52 -16.31
CA ASN A 15 5.09 -5.50 -16.08
C ASN A 15 4.82 -5.28 -14.60
N LEU A 16 4.70 -6.37 -13.86
CA LEU A 16 4.43 -6.25 -12.43
C LEU A 16 5.61 -5.61 -11.72
N SER A 17 6.84 -5.97 -12.10
CA SER A 17 8.03 -5.35 -11.52
C SER A 17 8.08 -3.85 -11.78
N ALA A 18 7.78 -3.44 -13.01
CA ALA A 18 7.76 -2.02 -13.34
C ALA A 18 6.69 -1.27 -12.56
N ARG A 19 5.52 -1.88 -12.37
CA ARG A 19 4.45 -1.26 -11.57
C ARG A 19 4.86 -1.11 -10.12
N THR A 20 5.57 -2.09 -9.58
CA THR A 20 6.04 -2.03 -8.20
C THR A 20 7.02 -0.89 -8.02
N GLU A 21 7.90 -0.67 -8.98
CA GLU A 21 8.82 0.45 -8.93
C GLU A 21 8.09 1.79 -8.88
N SER A 22 7.06 1.94 -9.70
CA SER A 22 6.23 3.14 -9.66
C SER A 22 5.56 3.31 -8.30
N MET A 23 5.12 2.22 -7.71
CA MET A 23 4.46 2.24 -6.42
C MET A 23 5.41 2.63 -5.28
N THR A 24 6.69 2.29 -5.36
CA THR A 24 7.63 2.72 -4.32
C THR A 24 7.69 4.24 -4.26
N LYS A 25 7.63 4.89 -5.42
CA LYS A 25 7.62 6.35 -5.46
C LYS A 25 6.31 6.91 -4.94
N LEU A 26 5.22 6.26 -5.31
CA LEU A 26 3.89 6.72 -4.94
C LEU A 26 3.67 6.67 -3.43
N PHE A 27 4.09 5.60 -2.80
CA PHE A 27 3.91 5.41 -1.36
C PHE A 27 5.08 5.93 -0.53
N GLY A 28 6.16 6.35 -1.18
CA GLY A 28 7.35 6.78 -0.46
C GLY A 28 8.03 5.64 0.28
N ALA A 29 7.84 4.42 -0.17
CA ALA A 29 8.43 3.25 0.47
C ALA A 29 9.78 2.95 -0.15
N GLN A 30 10.68 2.41 0.66
CA GLN A 30 11.99 2.02 0.15
C GLN A 30 11.94 0.64 -0.48
N ILE A 31 11.20 -0.28 0.13
CA ILE A 31 11.09 -1.64 -0.35
C ILE A 31 9.62 -2.07 -0.31
N LEU A 32 9.14 -2.55 -1.44
CA LEU A 32 7.81 -3.13 -1.54
C LEU A 32 7.90 -4.58 -1.98
N PHE A 33 6.94 -5.37 -1.54
CA PHE A 33 6.82 -6.74 -2.02
C PHE A 33 5.36 -7.17 -2.01
N THR A 34 5.07 -8.26 -2.71
CA THR A 34 3.69 -8.71 -2.86
C THR A 34 3.38 -9.88 -1.94
N SER A 35 2.10 -10.25 -1.90
CA SER A 35 1.65 -11.40 -1.14
C SER A 35 2.34 -12.68 -1.56
N HIS A 36 2.77 -12.80 -2.81
CA HIS A 36 3.50 -13.98 -3.25
C HIS A 36 4.82 -14.13 -2.48
N THR A 37 5.51 -13.02 -2.26
CA THR A 37 6.73 -13.03 -1.47
C THR A 37 6.45 -13.29 0.00
N MET A 38 5.37 -12.70 0.51
CA MET A 38 4.98 -12.89 1.90
C MET A 38 4.82 -14.37 2.20
N GLU A 39 4.21 -15.11 1.29
CA GLU A 39 3.99 -16.54 1.46
C GLU A 39 5.29 -17.33 1.48
N ARG A 40 6.34 -16.81 0.85
CA ARG A 40 7.64 -17.46 0.79
C ARG A 40 8.55 -17.14 1.94
N LEU A 41 8.21 -16.14 2.74
CA LEU A 41 9.03 -15.79 3.90
C LEU A 41 8.92 -16.87 4.95
N GLN A 42 10.05 -17.33 5.44
CA GLN A 42 10.06 -18.39 6.45
C GLN A 42 9.61 -17.86 7.80
N ASP A 43 9.92 -16.62 8.09
CA ASP A 43 9.58 -16.03 9.36
C ASP A 43 9.24 -14.56 9.17
N PRO A 44 8.02 -14.28 8.67
CA PRO A 44 7.62 -12.89 8.45
C PRO A 44 7.58 -12.06 9.74
N GLY A 45 7.45 -12.70 10.89
CA GLY A 45 7.44 -12.01 12.16
C GLY A 45 8.75 -11.36 12.53
N LYS A 46 9.84 -11.71 11.85
CA LYS A 46 11.14 -11.07 12.06
C LYS A 46 11.23 -9.69 11.45
N PHE A 47 10.30 -9.34 10.57
CA PHE A 47 10.36 -8.10 9.82
C PHE A 47 9.21 -7.19 10.22
N GLU A 48 9.46 -5.88 10.13
CA GLU A 48 8.43 -4.87 10.32
C GLU A 48 7.76 -4.64 8.96
N ILE A 49 6.55 -5.12 8.81
CA ILE A 49 5.85 -5.14 7.53
C ILE A 49 4.53 -4.42 7.67
N ARG A 50 4.20 -3.61 6.68
CA ARG A 50 2.93 -2.89 6.65
C ARG A 50 2.22 -3.16 5.34
N GLU A 51 0.94 -3.52 5.41
CA GLU A 51 0.11 -3.65 4.23
C GLU A 51 -0.23 -2.27 3.69
N LEU A 52 0.00 -2.05 2.40
CA LEU A 52 -0.24 -0.76 1.78
C LEU A 52 -1.45 -0.73 0.86
N ASP A 53 -1.64 -1.76 0.05
CA ASP A 53 -2.67 -1.71 -0.97
C ASP A 53 -3.00 -3.10 -1.48
N GLN A 54 -4.12 -3.20 -2.17
CA GLN A 54 -4.48 -4.39 -2.94
C GLN A 54 -4.60 -3.94 -4.38
N VAL A 55 -3.88 -4.60 -5.27
CA VAL A 55 -3.81 -4.18 -6.66
C VAL A 55 -4.15 -5.32 -7.58
N ILE A 56 -4.67 -4.95 -8.76
CA ILE A 56 -4.90 -5.91 -9.81
C ILE A 56 -4.32 -5.31 -11.09
N VAL A 57 -3.62 -6.14 -11.86
CA VAL A 57 -3.04 -5.69 -13.12
C VAL A 57 -4.07 -5.87 -14.22
N VAL A 58 -4.18 -4.87 -15.08
CA VAL A 58 -5.12 -4.95 -16.21
C VAL A 58 -4.84 -6.23 -16.99
N GLY A 59 -5.91 -6.97 -17.28
CA GLY A 59 -5.82 -8.23 -17.97
C GLY A 59 -5.62 -9.43 -17.08
N ARG A 60 -5.43 -9.22 -15.80
CA ARG A 60 -5.32 -10.30 -14.82
C ARG A 60 -6.56 -10.35 -13.97
N GLU A 61 -6.89 -11.53 -13.48
CA GLU A 61 -8.07 -11.71 -12.64
C GLU A 61 -7.76 -11.75 -11.16
N THR A 62 -6.50 -11.98 -10.81
CA THR A 62 -6.10 -12.15 -9.42
C THR A 62 -5.49 -10.89 -8.87
N ALA A 63 -6.03 -10.44 -7.75
CA ALA A 63 -5.47 -9.31 -7.03
C ALA A 63 -4.32 -9.78 -6.16
N VAL A 64 -3.37 -8.89 -5.93
CA VAL A 64 -2.27 -9.16 -5.00
C VAL A 64 -2.22 -8.05 -3.96
N THR A 65 -1.82 -8.41 -2.76
CA THR A 65 -1.61 -7.44 -1.70
C THR A 65 -0.17 -6.94 -1.78
N VAL A 66 0.01 -5.66 -1.59
CA VAL A 66 1.33 -5.01 -1.62
C VAL A 66 1.69 -4.59 -0.21
N TYR A 67 2.89 -4.97 0.20
CA TYR A 67 3.41 -4.69 1.54
C TYR A 67 4.65 -3.83 1.45
N GLU A 68 4.87 -3.08 2.51
CA GLU A 68 6.10 -2.30 2.68
C GLU A 68 6.95 -2.95 3.76
N LEU A 69 8.26 -3.07 3.49
CA LEU A 69 9.23 -3.48 4.51
C LEU A 69 9.75 -2.20 5.17
N MET A 70 9.49 -2.04 6.45
CA MET A 70 9.84 -0.82 7.18
C MET A 70 11.22 -0.87 7.83
N ASP A 71 11.83 -2.03 7.85
CA ASP A 71 13.13 -2.21 8.52
C ASP A 71 14.22 -1.29 8.00
N MET A 72 14.12 -0.92 6.72
CA MET A 72 15.12 -0.07 6.07
C MET A 72 14.81 1.42 6.19
N ASN A 73 13.71 1.76 6.84
CA ASN A 73 13.35 3.15 7.01
C ASN A 73 14.26 3.81 8.05
N ASP A 74 14.42 5.13 7.92
CA ASP A 74 15.02 5.94 8.95
C ASP A 74 14.30 5.67 10.28
N PRO A 75 15.02 5.58 11.42
CA PRO A 75 14.39 5.26 12.70
C PRO A 75 13.23 6.15 13.09
N ASP A 76 13.31 7.46 12.80
CA ASP A 76 12.23 8.37 13.12
C ASP A 76 10.99 8.08 12.29
N LEU A 77 11.18 7.85 11.01
CA LEU A 77 10.07 7.53 10.11
C LEU A 77 9.46 6.18 10.46
N LYS A 78 10.29 5.20 10.78
CA LYS A 78 9.82 3.90 11.20
C LYS A 78 8.97 4.00 12.45
N ALA A 79 9.42 4.79 13.43
CA ALA A 79 8.66 4.98 14.67
C ALA A 79 7.32 5.65 14.38
N GLN A 80 7.28 6.63 13.48
CA GLN A 80 6.04 7.27 13.10
C GLN A 80 5.07 6.25 12.49
N LYS A 81 5.56 5.43 11.58
CA LYS A 81 4.71 4.41 10.92
C LYS A 81 4.19 3.39 11.92
N GLN A 82 5.00 3.00 12.88
CA GLN A 82 4.57 2.07 13.92
C GLN A 82 3.47 2.66 14.80
N GLN A 83 3.59 3.94 15.13
CA GLN A 83 2.60 4.63 15.95
C GLN A 83 1.22 4.65 15.32
N ILE A 84 1.16 4.77 14.01
CA ILE A 84 -0.10 4.93 13.30
C ILE A 84 -0.64 3.62 12.73
N GLN A 85 0.04 2.51 12.96
CA GLN A 85 -0.33 1.26 12.28
C GLN A 85 -1.80 0.89 12.49
N SER A 86 -2.28 0.98 13.73
CA SER A 86 -3.67 0.64 14.02
C SER A 86 -4.65 1.56 13.27
N GLN A 87 -4.38 2.87 13.26
CA GLN A 87 -5.24 3.82 12.55
C GLN A 87 -5.19 3.59 11.05
N PHE A 88 -4.00 3.30 10.54
CA PHE A 88 -3.84 3.05 9.11
C PHE A 88 -4.62 1.82 8.68
N GLU A 89 -4.57 0.74 9.46
CA GLU A 89 -5.32 -0.47 9.18
C GLU A 89 -6.82 -0.23 9.18
N LYS A 90 -7.30 0.55 10.14
CA LYS A 90 -8.72 0.90 10.19
C LYS A 90 -9.14 1.75 9.00
N GLY A 91 -8.25 2.66 8.58
CA GLY A 91 -8.48 3.44 7.39
C GLY A 91 -8.62 2.56 6.15
N LEU A 92 -7.74 1.56 6.03
CA LEU A 92 -7.82 0.62 4.91
C LEU A 92 -9.13 -0.17 4.92
N GLU A 93 -9.58 -0.61 6.09
CA GLU A 93 -10.84 -1.34 6.20
C GLU A 93 -12.01 -0.49 5.71
N HIS A 94 -12.09 0.77 6.16
CA HIS A 94 -13.15 1.68 5.71
C HIS A 94 -13.05 1.93 4.22
N TYR A 95 -11.84 2.17 3.74
CA TYR A 95 -11.62 2.44 2.32
C TYR A 95 -12.13 1.29 1.46
N ARG A 96 -11.78 0.06 1.83
CA ARG A 96 -12.20 -1.12 1.10
C ARG A 96 -13.71 -1.36 1.16
N ALA A 97 -14.32 -0.92 2.24
CA ALA A 97 -15.78 -1.02 2.41
C ALA A 97 -16.52 0.09 1.66
N GLY A 98 -15.80 1.02 1.05
CA GLY A 98 -16.45 2.15 0.36
C GLY A 98 -16.85 3.27 1.28
N GLU A 99 -16.39 3.23 2.52
CA GLU A 99 -16.70 4.24 3.53
C GLU A 99 -15.62 5.31 3.52
N PHE A 100 -15.67 6.17 2.51
CA PHE A 100 -14.57 7.10 2.26
C PHE A 100 -14.44 8.21 3.29
N LEU A 101 -15.55 8.70 3.84
CA LEU A 101 -15.46 9.72 4.87
C LEU A 101 -14.83 9.20 6.16
N PRO A 102 -15.29 8.07 6.72
CA PRO A 102 -14.60 7.50 7.88
C PRO A 102 -13.15 7.15 7.59
N ALA A 103 -12.88 6.62 6.39
CA ALA A 103 -11.51 6.29 5.99
C ALA A 103 -10.65 7.54 6.01
N CYS A 104 -11.14 8.63 5.42
CA CYS A 104 -10.40 9.88 5.38
C CYS A 104 -10.04 10.37 6.78
N LYS A 105 -10.97 10.28 7.71
CA LYS A 105 -10.72 10.69 9.09
C LYS A 105 -9.61 9.88 9.74
N ARG A 106 -9.59 8.57 9.48
CA ARG A 106 -8.53 7.71 10.02
C ARG A 106 -7.17 8.10 9.44
N PHE A 107 -7.12 8.32 8.13
CA PHE A 107 -5.87 8.70 7.49
C PHE A 107 -5.42 10.10 7.89
N GLU A 108 -6.36 11.01 8.13
CA GLU A 108 -6.01 12.33 8.65
C GLU A 108 -5.38 12.23 10.04
N ALA A 109 -5.90 11.35 10.88
CA ALA A 109 -5.29 11.08 12.17
C ALA A 109 -3.88 10.53 12.02
N CYS A 110 -3.66 9.69 11.00
CA CYS A 110 -2.33 9.17 10.71
C CYS A 110 -1.36 10.30 10.37
N VAL A 111 -1.77 11.21 9.48
CA VAL A 111 -0.91 12.31 9.06
C VAL A 111 -0.61 13.26 10.22
N ALA A 112 -1.58 13.44 11.12
CA ALA A 112 -1.36 14.30 12.29
C ALA A 112 -0.25 13.74 13.18
N MET A 113 -0.16 12.42 13.29
CA MET A 113 0.86 11.77 14.13
C MET A 113 2.13 11.43 13.37
N ALA A 114 2.01 11.22 12.06
CA ALA A 114 3.12 10.80 11.21
C ALA A 114 3.14 11.65 9.93
N PRO A 115 3.51 12.92 10.05
CA PRO A 115 3.44 13.84 8.90
C PRO A 115 4.36 13.45 7.75
N ASP A 116 5.36 12.64 8.00
CA ASP A 116 6.28 12.20 6.96
C ASP A 116 5.82 10.92 6.26
N ASP A 117 4.70 10.35 6.68
CA ASP A 117 4.20 9.14 6.05
C ASP A 117 3.40 9.48 4.78
N GLN A 118 4.04 9.23 3.65
CA GLN A 118 3.47 9.55 2.35
C GLN A 118 2.27 8.66 2.01
N ALA A 119 2.24 7.44 2.52
CA ALA A 119 1.15 6.51 2.23
C ALA A 119 -0.19 7.02 2.77
N ALA A 120 -0.20 7.51 4.00
CA ALA A 120 -1.43 8.05 4.58
C ALA A 120 -1.91 9.27 3.81
N ALA A 121 -0.98 10.14 3.40
CA ALA A 121 -1.34 11.31 2.61
C ALA A 121 -1.96 10.91 1.27
N LEU A 122 -1.43 9.87 0.64
CA LEU A 122 -1.96 9.37 -0.61
C LEU A 122 -3.41 8.89 -0.45
N TYR A 123 -3.68 8.16 0.62
CA TYR A 123 -5.03 7.65 0.86
C TYR A 123 -6.03 8.78 1.17
N ILE A 124 -5.57 9.86 1.79
CA ILE A 124 -6.43 11.02 1.99
C ILE A 124 -6.86 11.58 0.64
N GLU A 125 -5.93 11.72 -0.30
CA GLU A 125 -6.25 12.19 -1.64
C GLU A 125 -7.24 11.25 -2.33
N ARG A 126 -7.01 9.95 -2.24
CA ARG A 126 -7.90 8.97 -2.85
C ARG A 126 -9.32 9.06 -2.26
N CYS A 127 -9.41 9.15 -0.94
CA CYS A 127 -10.71 9.24 -0.27
C CYS A 127 -11.46 10.50 -0.68
N ARG A 128 -10.76 11.63 -0.71
CA ARG A 128 -11.39 12.90 -1.12
C ARG A 128 -11.88 12.83 -2.55
N GLY A 129 -11.09 12.22 -3.43
CA GLY A 129 -11.49 12.05 -4.81
C GLY A 129 -12.75 11.21 -4.95
N HIS A 130 -12.86 10.15 -4.16
CA HIS A 130 -14.04 9.29 -4.21
C HIS A 130 -15.27 9.94 -3.55
N VAL A 131 -15.06 10.83 -2.60
CA VAL A 131 -16.18 11.58 -2.03
C VAL A 131 -16.75 12.55 -3.08
N GLU A 132 -15.87 13.22 -3.82
CA GLU A 132 -16.30 14.14 -4.87
C GLU A 132 -16.89 13.43 -6.06
N ASN A 133 -16.30 12.31 -6.45
CA ASN A 133 -16.73 11.51 -7.60
C ASN A 133 -16.84 10.06 -7.17
N PRO A 134 -17.96 9.68 -6.56
CA PRO A 134 -18.12 8.31 -6.06
C PRO A 134 -17.95 7.29 -7.19
N PRO A 135 -17.28 6.17 -6.89
CA PRO A 135 -17.11 5.12 -7.91
C PRO A 135 -18.48 4.60 -8.37
N SER A 136 -18.59 4.38 -9.66
CA SER A 136 -19.81 3.77 -10.21
C SER A 136 -19.65 2.25 -10.19
N GLY A 137 -20.77 1.55 -9.95
CA GLY A 137 -20.75 0.10 -9.90
C GLY A 137 -20.26 -0.41 -8.55
N ASP A 138 -19.83 -1.64 -8.53
CA ASP A 138 -19.39 -2.29 -7.31
C ASP A 138 -17.99 -1.85 -6.94
N TRP A 139 -17.87 -1.27 -5.75
CA TRP A 139 -16.56 -0.88 -5.24
C TRP A 139 -15.84 -2.10 -4.69
N THR A 140 -14.63 -2.34 -5.15
CA THR A 140 -13.84 -3.50 -4.73
C THR A 140 -12.68 -3.14 -3.83
N GLY A 141 -12.32 -1.86 -3.78
CA GLY A 141 -11.15 -1.44 -3.02
C GLY A 141 -9.83 -1.68 -3.73
N LEU A 142 -9.88 -2.26 -4.92
CA LEU A 142 -8.66 -2.61 -5.65
C LEU A 142 -8.14 -1.42 -6.45
N THR A 143 -6.82 -1.28 -6.47
CA THR A 143 -6.15 -0.33 -7.34
C THR A 143 -5.80 -1.03 -8.63
N VAL A 144 -6.24 -0.48 -9.75
CA VAL A 144 -5.98 -1.08 -11.05
C VAL A 144 -4.65 -0.56 -11.59
N MET A 145 -3.74 -1.49 -11.88
CA MET A 145 -2.42 -1.16 -12.39
C MET A 145 -2.35 -1.48 -13.88
N GLY A 146 -1.50 -0.73 -14.59
CA GLY A 146 -1.29 -0.99 -16.00
C GLY A 146 -2.17 -0.19 -16.94
N GLN A 147 -2.98 0.67 -16.42
CA GLN A 147 -3.75 1.60 -17.25
C GLN A 147 -2.86 2.74 -17.69
N LYS A 148 -3.14 3.24 -18.86
CA LYS A 148 -2.42 4.41 -19.37
C LYS A 148 -3.07 5.68 -18.92
#